data_943dd6e61b439958edcc95abc3f91ced
#
_entry.id   943dd6e61b439958edcc95abc3f91ced
#
_cell.length_a   1.000
_cell.length_b   1.000
_cell.length_c   1.000
_cell.angle_alpha   90.00
_cell.angle_beta   90.00
_cell.angle_gamma   90.00
#
_symmetry.space_group_name_H-M   'P 1'
#
loop_
_entity.id
_entity.type
_entity.pdbx_description
1 polymer ?
#
loop_
_entity_poly.entity_id
_entity_poly.type
_entity_poly.pdbx_seq_one_letter_code
_entity_poly.pdbx_strand_id
1 'polypeptide(L)'
;MIRFVLLGLTAAAISLVGCATSPAALVARNLDVINIVFSEVWSKGNVDLIGEVYSEDFVGHFPAGTFHGLEGLRSRVIAHRLAFPDWTEEIEDTITEGDQVVARFTSRGTNLGKFLDSPPTGNRVEISEVAIFKLKDGKIIEQWVYPDMLSMQRQLRKDGQQ
;
A
#
# COMPACT_ATOMS: atom_id res chain seq x y z
N MET A 1 -57.03 55.18 -12.59
CA MET A 1 -56.88 53.76 -12.20
C MET A 1 -55.50 53.27 -12.68
N ILE A 2 -54.52 53.24 -11.75
CA ILE A 2 -53.13 52.81 -12.05
C ILE A 2 -52.98 51.40 -11.53
N ARG A 3 -52.74 50.40 -12.40
CA ARG A 3 -52.47 49.00 -12.04
C ARG A 3 -50.98 48.83 -11.85
N PHE A 4 -50.53 48.54 -10.63
CA PHE A 4 -49.20 48.11 -10.32
C PHE A 4 -49.09 46.59 -10.65
N VAL A 5 -48.17 46.22 -11.54
CA VAL A 5 -47.78 44.84 -11.80
C VAL A 5 -46.57 44.54 -10.89
N LEU A 6 -46.78 43.68 -9.87
CA LEU A 6 -45.67 43.14 -9.10
C LEU A 6 -44.98 42.03 -9.89
N LEU A 7 -43.74 42.26 -10.30
CA LEU A 7 -42.86 41.22 -10.86
C LEU A 7 -42.25 40.45 -9.64
N GLY A 8 -42.69 39.21 -9.42
CA GLY A 8 -42.07 38.33 -8.45
C GLY A 8 -40.75 37.75 -8.98
N LEU A 9 -39.63 38.13 -8.35
CA LEU A 9 -38.34 37.49 -8.58
C LEU A 9 -38.31 36.17 -7.80
N THR A 10 -38.38 35.03 -8.50
CA THR A 10 -38.09 33.70 -7.92
C THR A 10 -36.61 33.45 -7.97
N ALA A 11 -35.92 33.55 -6.85
CA ALA A 11 -34.52 33.14 -6.72
C ALA A 11 -34.46 31.60 -6.70
N ALA A 12 -33.97 31.00 -7.79
CA ALA A 12 -33.64 29.59 -7.81
C ALA A 12 -32.36 29.34 -7.01
N ALA A 13 -32.51 28.72 -5.81
CA ALA A 13 -31.38 28.26 -5.03
C ALA A 13 -30.77 27.03 -5.72
N ILE A 14 -29.62 27.20 -6.37
CA ILE A 14 -28.82 26.08 -6.90
C ILE A 14 -28.12 25.46 -5.68
N SER A 15 -28.67 24.35 -5.18
CA SER A 15 -28.01 23.51 -4.18
C SER A 15 -26.85 22.77 -4.87
N LEU A 16 -25.61 23.22 -4.64
CA LEU A 16 -24.41 22.47 -4.96
C LEU A 16 -24.36 21.24 -4.02
N VAL A 17 -24.92 20.13 -4.47
CA VAL A 17 -24.71 18.85 -3.83
C VAL A 17 -23.27 18.44 -4.16
N GLY A 18 -22.34 18.80 -3.27
CA GLY A 18 -21.00 18.25 -3.30
C GLY A 18 -21.13 16.72 -3.14
N CYS A 19 -20.61 15.95 -4.12
CA CYS A 19 -20.52 14.50 -4.04
C CYS A 19 -19.55 14.13 -2.91
N ALA A 20 -19.99 14.14 -1.68
CA ALA A 20 -19.25 13.55 -0.57
C ALA A 20 -19.26 12.02 -0.76
N THR A 21 -18.08 11.45 -0.98
CA THR A 21 -17.92 9.98 -1.05
C THR A 21 -18.45 9.37 0.24
N SER A 22 -19.35 8.40 0.16
CA SER A 22 -19.87 7.74 1.37
C SER A 22 -18.74 7.01 2.10
N PRO A 23 -18.82 6.85 3.44
CA PRO A 23 -17.81 6.09 4.19
C PRO A 23 -17.56 4.68 3.62
N ALA A 24 -18.61 3.99 3.20
CA ALA A 24 -18.49 2.66 2.57
C ALA A 24 -17.76 2.71 1.22
N ALA A 25 -18.02 3.70 0.39
CA ALA A 25 -17.31 3.87 -0.88
C ALA A 25 -15.85 4.27 -0.68
N LEU A 26 -15.53 5.03 0.38
CA LEU A 26 -14.15 5.33 0.75
C LEU A 26 -13.40 4.06 1.15
N VAL A 27 -13.99 3.24 2.01
CA VAL A 27 -13.40 1.95 2.43
C VAL A 27 -13.17 1.05 1.22
N ALA A 28 -14.16 0.86 0.35
CA ALA A 28 -14.02 0.02 -0.84
C ALA A 28 -12.86 0.50 -1.73
N ARG A 29 -12.79 1.80 -2.03
CA ARG A 29 -11.70 2.39 -2.81
C ARG A 29 -10.32 2.17 -2.16
N ASN A 30 -10.23 2.36 -0.85
CA ASN A 30 -8.97 2.15 -0.14
C ASN A 30 -8.53 0.69 -0.21
N LEU A 31 -9.45 -0.27 -0.04
CA LEU A 31 -9.15 -1.70 -0.17
C LEU A 31 -8.74 -2.09 -1.59
N ASP A 32 -9.33 -1.50 -2.63
CA ASP A 32 -8.90 -1.73 -4.02
C ASP A 32 -7.45 -1.30 -4.24
N VAL A 33 -7.05 -0.14 -3.71
CA VAL A 33 -5.65 0.34 -3.75
C VAL A 33 -4.72 -0.65 -3.05
N ILE A 34 -5.08 -1.12 -1.85
CA ILE A 34 -4.29 -2.09 -1.10
C ILE A 34 -4.15 -3.41 -1.86
N ASN A 35 -5.22 -3.92 -2.46
CA ASN A 35 -5.18 -5.13 -3.27
C ASN A 35 -4.21 -5.02 -4.46
N ILE A 36 -4.15 -3.87 -5.15
CA ILE A 36 -3.18 -3.63 -6.23
C ILE A 36 -1.75 -3.64 -5.68
N VAL A 37 -1.51 -3.03 -4.52
CA VAL A 37 -0.19 -3.02 -3.88
C VAL A 37 0.31 -4.44 -3.63
N PHE A 38 -0.51 -5.30 -3.04
CA PHE A 38 -0.14 -6.68 -2.71
C PHE A 38 -0.02 -7.56 -3.95
N SER A 39 -1.05 -7.56 -4.82
CA SER A 39 -1.12 -8.49 -5.96
C SER A 39 -0.21 -8.10 -7.13
N GLU A 40 -0.02 -6.82 -7.39
CA GLU A 40 0.71 -6.34 -8.57
C GLU A 40 2.08 -5.78 -8.20
N VAL A 41 2.15 -4.83 -7.25
CA VAL A 41 3.40 -4.14 -6.97
C VAL A 41 4.41 -5.07 -6.31
N TRP A 42 4.04 -5.69 -5.18
CA TRP A 42 4.97 -6.54 -4.42
C TRP A 42 5.04 -7.97 -4.96
N SER A 43 3.90 -8.64 -5.20
CA SER A 43 3.91 -10.04 -5.67
C SER A 43 4.39 -10.21 -7.09
N LYS A 44 4.11 -9.27 -8.01
CA LYS A 44 4.56 -9.36 -9.41
C LYS A 44 5.74 -8.44 -9.75
N GLY A 45 6.04 -7.48 -8.88
CA GLY A 45 7.10 -6.49 -9.15
C GLY A 45 6.70 -5.46 -10.21
N ASN A 46 5.40 -5.21 -10.40
CA ASN A 46 4.90 -4.24 -11.38
C ASN A 46 5.10 -2.81 -10.86
N VAL A 47 6.30 -2.30 -11.04
CA VAL A 47 6.70 -0.98 -10.57
C VAL A 47 6.05 0.18 -11.33
N ASP A 48 5.44 -0.07 -12.49
CA ASP A 48 4.77 0.97 -13.28
C ASP A 48 3.49 1.45 -12.60
N LEU A 49 2.83 0.58 -11.81
CA LEU A 49 1.63 0.92 -11.04
C LEU A 49 1.91 1.75 -9.78
N ILE A 50 3.17 1.92 -9.37
CA ILE A 50 3.51 2.64 -8.14
C ILE A 50 2.93 4.06 -8.16
N GLY A 51 3.04 4.79 -9.27
CA GLY A 51 2.51 6.15 -9.40
C GLY A 51 0.97 6.23 -9.41
N GLU A 52 0.27 5.12 -9.63
CA GLU A 52 -1.19 5.06 -9.59
C GLU A 52 -1.71 4.91 -8.15
N VAL A 53 -1.01 4.14 -7.32
CA VAL A 53 -1.45 3.77 -5.97
C VAL A 53 -0.73 4.49 -4.84
N TYR A 54 0.46 5.09 -5.09
CA TYR A 54 1.21 5.89 -4.11
C TYR A 54 1.28 7.36 -4.51
N SER A 55 1.33 8.24 -3.51
CA SER A 55 1.57 9.68 -3.69
C SER A 55 3.02 9.97 -4.08
N GLU A 56 3.27 11.06 -4.80
CA GLU A 56 4.63 11.53 -5.08
C GLU A 56 5.43 11.82 -3.80
N ASP A 57 4.76 12.33 -2.76
CA ASP A 57 5.34 12.63 -1.45
C ASP A 57 5.28 11.44 -0.47
N PHE A 58 5.18 10.22 -0.98
CA PHE A 58 5.07 9.00 -0.17
C PHE A 58 6.22 8.85 0.82
N VAL A 59 5.89 8.40 2.04
CA VAL A 59 6.88 8.02 3.07
C VAL A 59 6.63 6.56 3.49
N GLY A 60 7.64 5.72 3.34
CA GLY A 60 7.59 4.31 3.74
C GLY A 60 8.57 3.99 4.86
N HIS A 61 8.06 3.39 5.94
CA HIS A 61 8.84 2.94 7.09
C HIS A 61 8.98 1.42 7.05
N PHE A 62 10.17 0.95 6.68
CA PHE A 62 10.50 -0.47 6.56
C PHE A 62 11.63 -0.84 7.51
N PRO A 63 11.86 -2.13 7.82
CA PRO A 63 12.97 -2.54 8.69
C PRO A 63 14.35 -2.07 8.22
N ALA A 64 14.54 -1.89 6.91
CA ALA A 64 15.78 -1.40 6.32
C ALA A 64 15.94 0.13 6.36
N GLY A 65 14.94 0.86 6.88
CA GLY A 65 14.94 2.31 6.99
C GLY A 65 13.71 2.98 6.38
N THR A 66 13.72 4.30 6.39
CA THR A 66 12.67 5.13 5.82
C THR A 66 13.01 5.50 4.37
N PHE A 67 12.01 5.37 3.48
CA PHE A 67 12.11 5.69 2.06
C PHE A 67 11.15 6.82 1.73
N HIS A 68 11.57 7.72 0.84
CA HIS A 68 10.79 8.89 0.43
C HIS A 68 10.54 8.87 -1.07
N GLY A 69 9.33 9.24 -1.45
CA GLY A 69 8.90 9.38 -2.83
C GLY A 69 8.81 8.08 -3.61
N LEU A 70 8.31 8.18 -4.84
CA LEU A 70 8.06 7.01 -5.69
C LEU A 70 9.34 6.31 -6.11
N GLU A 71 10.43 7.04 -6.33
CA GLU A 71 11.70 6.45 -6.77
C GLU A 71 12.37 5.61 -5.67
N GLY A 72 12.29 6.07 -4.42
CA GLY A 72 12.75 5.28 -3.26
C GLY A 72 12.00 3.97 -3.12
N LEU A 73 10.66 4.00 -3.30
CA LEU A 73 9.81 2.82 -3.27
C LEU A 73 10.10 1.89 -4.47
N ARG A 74 10.22 2.43 -5.68
CA ARG A 74 10.55 1.68 -6.92
C ARG A 74 11.85 0.89 -6.75
N SER A 75 12.90 1.57 -6.30
CA SER A 75 14.19 0.95 -6.04
C SER A 75 14.09 -0.16 -4.99
N ARG A 76 13.26 0.02 -3.96
CA ARG A 76 13.01 -0.97 -2.91
C ARG A 76 12.33 -2.21 -3.45
N VAL A 77 11.27 -2.07 -4.26
CA VAL A 77 10.55 -3.19 -4.89
C VAL A 77 11.47 -3.97 -5.81
N ILE A 78 12.24 -3.28 -6.67
CA ILE A 78 13.21 -3.92 -7.58
C ILE A 78 14.26 -4.73 -6.79
N ALA A 79 14.87 -4.13 -5.76
CA ALA A 79 15.89 -4.81 -4.95
C ALA A 79 15.29 -6.04 -4.23
N HIS A 80 14.06 -5.95 -3.74
CA HIS A 80 13.37 -7.07 -3.11
C HIS A 80 13.10 -8.21 -4.11
N ARG A 81 12.62 -7.89 -5.31
CA ARG A 81 12.38 -8.86 -6.39
C ARG A 81 13.67 -9.53 -6.91
N LEU A 82 14.79 -8.81 -6.90
CA LEU A 82 16.10 -9.42 -7.19
C LEU A 82 16.53 -10.41 -6.11
N ALA A 83 16.19 -10.16 -4.85
CA ALA A 83 16.48 -11.06 -3.74
C ALA A 83 15.54 -12.29 -3.72
N PHE A 84 14.25 -12.07 -4.03
CA PHE A 84 13.19 -13.08 -4.01
C PHE A 84 12.35 -12.99 -5.29
N PRO A 85 12.79 -13.61 -6.41
CA PRO A 85 12.11 -13.50 -7.71
C PRO A 85 10.68 -14.06 -7.74
N ASP A 86 10.37 -15.02 -6.86
CA ASP A 86 9.09 -15.70 -6.71
C ASP A 86 8.26 -15.19 -5.51
N TRP A 87 8.57 -13.97 -5.01
CA TRP A 87 7.86 -13.39 -3.86
C TRP A 87 6.38 -13.25 -4.12
N THR A 88 5.58 -13.65 -3.15
CA THR A 88 4.12 -13.49 -3.13
C THR A 88 3.67 -13.00 -1.77
N GLU A 89 2.63 -12.18 -1.74
CA GLU A 89 1.99 -11.68 -0.53
C GLU A 89 0.50 -12.02 -0.57
N GLU A 90 -0.01 -12.62 0.50
CA GLU A 90 -1.40 -13.04 0.65
C GLU A 90 -2.02 -12.34 1.85
N ILE A 91 -3.00 -11.46 1.60
CA ILE A 91 -3.75 -10.78 2.66
C ILE A 91 -4.66 -11.79 3.35
N GLU A 92 -4.53 -11.89 4.68
CA GLU A 92 -5.37 -12.76 5.51
C GLU A 92 -6.51 -12.00 6.16
N ASP A 93 -6.25 -10.72 6.53
CA ASP A 93 -7.24 -9.90 7.23
C ASP A 93 -6.94 -8.41 7.03
N THR A 94 -7.98 -7.57 7.06
CA THR A 94 -7.86 -6.11 6.99
C THR A 94 -8.76 -5.42 7.99
N ILE A 95 -8.26 -4.36 8.61
CA ILE A 95 -9.02 -3.45 9.47
C ILE A 95 -8.94 -2.06 8.86
N THR A 96 -10.09 -1.39 8.71
CA THR A 96 -10.18 -0.07 8.12
C THR A 96 -10.82 0.92 9.07
N GLU A 97 -10.21 2.08 9.23
CA GLU A 97 -10.79 3.20 9.97
C GLU A 97 -10.44 4.52 9.29
N GLY A 98 -11.46 5.21 8.77
CA GLY A 98 -11.28 6.48 8.06
C GLY A 98 -10.35 6.35 6.84
N ASP A 99 -9.20 7.02 6.92
CA ASP A 99 -8.16 7.05 5.89
C ASP A 99 -7.07 5.99 6.10
N GLN A 100 -7.23 5.09 7.07
CA GLN A 100 -6.24 4.06 7.40
C GLN A 100 -6.73 2.65 7.07
N VAL A 101 -5.79 1.83 6.60
CA VAL A 101 -5.97 0.39 6.40
C VAL A 101 -4.83 -0.33 7.09
N VAL A 102 -5.16 -1.30 7.93
CA VAL A 102 -4.20 -2.26 8.48
C VAL A 102 -4.40 -3.59 7.77
N ALA A 103 -3.34 -4.17 7.23
CA ALA A 103 -3.37 -5.49 6.61
C ALA A 103 -2.46 -6.44 7.40
N ARG A 104 -2.98 -7.62 7.76
CA ARG A 104 -2.21 -8.76 8.24
C ARG A 104 -2.10 -9.76 7.08
N PHE A 105 -0.90 -10.19 6.76
CA PHE A 105 -0.63 -10.98 5.56
C PHE A 105 0.53 -11.96 5.77
N THR A 106 0.58 -12.95 4.90
CA THR A 106 1.70 -13.91 4.81
C THR A 106 2.44 -13.71 3.50
N SER A 107 3.76 -13.63 3.63
CA SER A 107 4.68 -13.49 2.49
C SER A 107 5.52 -14.74 2.32
N ARG A 108 5.77 -15.12 1.06
CA ARG A 108 6.53 -16.32 0.69
C ARG A 108 7.47 -16.01 -0.46
N GLY A 109 8.66 -16.62 -0.45
CA GLY A 109 9.60 -16.51 -1.56
C GLY A 109 10.86 -17.33 -1.34
N THR A 110 11.67 -17.48 -2.39
CA THR A 110 12.96 -18.19 -2.38
C THR A 110 14.08 -17.17 -2.50
N ASN A 111 15.04 -17.19 -1.57
CA ASN A 111 16.16 -16.26 -1.55
C ASN A 111 17.22 -16.65 -2.59
N LEU A 112 17.12 -16.09 -3.79
CA LEU A 112 18.01 -16.33 -4.92
C LEU A 112 18.99 -15.18 -5.19
N GLY A 113 18.81 -14.03 -4.54
CA GLY A 113 19.69 -12.88 -4.64
C GLY A 113 20.13 -12.36 -3.28
N LYS A 114 21.01 -11.35 -3.29
CA LYS A 114 21.47 -10.69 -2.05
C LYS A 114 20.28 -10.04 -1.34
N PHE A 115 20.10 -10.36 -0.05
CA PHE A 115 19.08 -9.74 0.80
C PHE A 115 19.75 -9.02 1.98
N LEU A 116 19.55 -7.72 2.08
CA LEU A 116 20.30 -6.86 2.99
C LEU A 116 21.81 -7.07 2.79
N ASP A 117 22.55 -7.45 3.82
CA ASP A 117 23.99 -7.72 3.74
C ASP A 117 24.33 -9.21 3.58
N SER A 118 23.31 -10.08 3.46
CA SER A 118 23.50 -11.54 3.35
C SER A 118 23.52 -11.98 1.87
N PRO A 119 24.44 -12.90 1.51
CA PRO A 119 24.42 -13.53 0.19
C PRO A 119 23.19 -14.43 0.01
N PRO A 120 22.84 -14.83 -1.23
CA PRO A 120 21.73 -15.73 -1.46
C PRO A 120 21.97 -17.08 -0.78
N THR A 121 20.91 -17.61 -0.17
CA THR A 121 20.95 -18.89 0.55
C THR A 121 20.35 -20.05 -0.23
N GLY A 122 19.43 -19.77 -1.17
CA GLY A 122 18.59 -20.74 -1.84
C GLY A 122 17.38 -21.19 -1.01
N ASN A 123 17.26 -20.73 0.22
CA ASN A 123 16.20 -21.16 1.12
C ASN A 123 14.87 -20.49 0.79
N ARG A 124 13.79 -21.26 0.92
CA ARG A 124 12.43 -20.72 0.92
C ARG A 124 12.09 -20.14 2.28
N VAL A 125 11.41 -19.01 2.28
CA VAL A 125 10.91 -18.35 3.48
C VAL A 125 9.39 -18.18 3.42
N GLU A 126 8.78 -18.24 4.59
CA GLU A 126 7.39 -17.89 4.84
C GLU A 126 7.31 -17.10 6.13
N ILE A 127 6.80 -15.88 6.08
CA ILE A 127 6.73 -14.97 7.23
C ILE A 127 5.35 -14.31 7.34
N SER A 128 4.95 -14.04 8.58
CA SER A 128 3.79 -13.20 8.87
C SER A 128 4.22 -11.75 8.99
N GLU A 129 3.38 -10.86 8.47
CA GLU A 129 3.65 -9.43 8.46
C GLU A 129 2.38 -8.64 8.79
N VAL A 130 2.59 -7.41 9.27
CA VAL A 130 1.54 -6.40 9.39
C VAL A 130 2.01 -5.14 8.68
N ALA A 131 1.14 -4.56 7.86
CA ALA A 131 1.36 -3.23 7.30
C ALA A 131 0.22 -2.29 7.69
N ILE A 132 0.56 -1.04 7.96
CA ILE A 132 -0.38 0.05 8.20
C ILE A 132 -0.22 1.03 7.05
N PHE A 133 -1.34 1.39 6.42
CA PHE A 133 -1.38 2.33 5.31
C PHE A 133 -2.22 3.53 5.68
N LYS A 134 -1.74 4.72 5.35
CA LYS A 134 -2.51 5.95 5.39
C LYS A 134 -2.74 6.43 3.96
N LEU A 135 -4.02 6.66 3.62
CA LEU A 135 -4.40 7.04 2.27
C LEU A 135 -4.99 8.45 2.24
N LYS A 136 -4.80 9.12 1.13
CA LYS A 136 -5.43 10.41 0.83
C LYS A 136 -5.78 10.44 -0.65
N ASP A 137 -7.00 10.82 -0.98
CA ASP A 137 -7.49 10.95 -2.36
C ASP A 137 -7.29 9.71 -3.24
N GLY A 138 -7.32 8.49 -2.61
CA GLY A 138 -7.13 7.21 -3.30
C GLY A 138 -5.68 6.83 -3.54
N LYS A 139 -4.73 7.49 -2.88
CA LYS A 139 -3.30 7.14 -2.92
C LYS A 139 -2.74 6.96 -1.52
N ILE A 140 -1.80 6.05 -1.38
CA ILE A 140 -1.05 5.84 -0.14
C ILE A 140 -0.05 6.99 0.01
N ILE A 141 -0.15 7.71 1.14
CA ILE A 141 0.75 8.81 1.48
C ILE A 141 1.82 8.36 2.48
N GLU A 142 1.50 7.35 3.31
CA GLU A 142 2.42 6.85 4.32
C GLU A 142 2.15 5.36 4.59
N GLN A 143 3.21 4.59 4.85
CA GLN A 143 3.14 3.15 5.11
C GLN A 143 4.17 2.72 6.15
N TRP A 144 3.76 1.84 7.08
CA TRP A 144 4.64 1.15 8.02
C TRP A 144 4.54 -0.35 7.79
N VAL A 145 5.67 -1.06 7.78
CA VAL A 145 5.72 -2.51 7.59
C VAL A 145 6.48 -3.17 8.73
N TYR A 146 5.85 -4.14 9.36
CA TYR A 146 6.34 -4.90 10.49
C TYR A 146 6.38 -6.40 10.16
N PRO A 147 7.43 -6.88 9.49
CA PRO A 147 7.63 -8.30 9.22
C PRO A 147 8.18 -9.04 10.44
N ASP A 148 7.91 -10.34 10.55
CA ASP A 148 8.63 -11.21 11.48
C ASP A 148 10.08 -11.43 11.00
N MET A 149 10.93 -10.43 11.24
CA MET A 149 12.33 -10.45 10.85
C MET A 149 13.13 -11.56 11.55
N LEU A 150 12.71 -11.97 12.75
CA LEU A 150 13.40 -13.06 13.46
C LEU A 150 13.16 -14.40 12.76
N SER A 151 11.90 -14.66 12.37
CA SER A 151 11.55 -15.84 11.58
C SER A 151 12.25 -15.82 10.22
N MET A 152 12.25 -14.69 9.53
CA MET A 152 12.96 -14.48 8.27
C MET A 152 14.45 -14.87 8.40
N GLN A 153 15.14 -14.31 9.40
CA GLN A 153 16.56 -14.56 9.63
C GLN A 153 16.84 -16.04 9.96
N ARG A 154 15.99 -16.70 10.74
CA ARG A 154 16.14 -18.13 11.06
C ARG A 154 16.03 -19.00 9.81
N GLN A 155 15.05 -18.71 8.94
CA GLN A 155 14.83 -19.47 7.70
C GLN A 155 15.93 -19.22 6.65
N LEU A 156 16.55 -18.03 6.66
CA LEU A 156 17.65 -17.68 5.73
C LEU A 156 19.01 -18.22 6.20
N ARG A 157 19.15 -18.76 7.41
CA ARG A 157 20.43 -19.37 7.84
C ARG A 157 20.72 -20.60 6.99
N LYS A 158 21.99 -20.74 6.57
CA LYS A 158 22.45 -21.99 5.97
C LYS A 158 22.56 -23.05 7.07
N ASP A 159 22.17 -24.29 6.76
CA ASP A 159 22.35 -25.42 7.63
C ASP A 159 23.83 -25.50 8.07
N GLY A 160 24.07 -25.46 9.38
CA GLY A 160 25.42 -25.50 9.97
C GLY A 160 25.94 -24.20 10.57
N GLN A 161 25.22 -23.07 10.50
CA GLN A 161 25.52 -21.86 11.27
C GLN A 161 24.62 -21.79 12.52
N GLN A 162 25.12 -22.31 13.64
CA GLN A 162 24.54 -22.12 14.99
C GLN A 162 25.08 -20.85 15.63
#